data_55be173bf248223d2e455c41516fea2a
#
_entry.id   55be173bf248223d2e455c41516fea2a
#
_cell.length_a   1.000
_cell.length_b   1.000
_cell.length_c   1.000
_cell.angle_alpha   90.00
_cell.angle_beta   90.00
_cell.angle_gamma   90.00
#
_symmetry.space_group_name_H-M   'P 1'
#
loop_
_entity.id
_entity.type
_entity.pdbx_description
1 polymer ?
#
loop_
_entity_poly.entity_id
_entity_poly.type
_entity_poly.pdbx_seq_one_letter_code
_entity_poly.pdbx_strand_id
1 'polypeptide(L)' 'MTDNQGHEARAALYAVVSTAASVGIDIDLLCHLAAEELLSEDVREDAKPYAAGAVYEIAMCMDCVIGPV' A
#
# COMPACT_ATOMS: atom_id res chain seq x y z
N MET A 1 20.66 -6.17 4.85
CA MET A 1 20.06 -5.55 4.97
C MET A 1 18.88 -5.08 4.27
N THR A 2 18.85 -4.98 3.04
CA THR A 2 17.70 -4.49 2.32
C THR A 2 16.49 -5.42 2.44
N ASP A 3 16.74 -6.71 2.52
CA ASP A 3 15.62 -7.66 2.62
C ASP A 3 14.81 -7.45 3.88
N ASN A 4 15.48 -7.22 5.00
CA ASN A 4 14.77 -6.99 6.25
C ASN A 4 13.94 -5.73 6.19
N GLN A 5 14.48 -4.68 5.57
CA GLN A 5 13.76 -3.43 5.47
C GLN A 5 12.51 -3.58 4.60
N GLY A 6 12.61 -4.34 3.52
CA GLY A 6 11.45 -4.58 2.67
C GLY A 6 10.37 -5.36 3.39
N HIS A 7 10.76 -6.37 4.15
CA HIS A 7 9.81 -7.16 4.90
C HIS A 7 9.13 -6.36 6.00
N GLU A 8 9.89 -5.50 6.66
CA GLU A 8 9.32 -4.68 7.72
C GLU A 8 8.32 -3.68 7.16
N ALA A 9 8.65 -3.06 6.03
CA ALA A 9 7.75 -2.09 5.41
C ALA A 9 6.46 -2.77 4.95
N ARG A 10 6.60 -3.96 4.39
CA ARG A 10 5.43 -4.71 3.92
C ARG A 10 4.54 -5.11 5.09
N ALA A 11 5.15 -5.55 6.19
CA ALA A 11 4.40 -5.91 7.38
C ALA A 11 3.67 -4.70 7.95
N ALA A 12 4.33 -3.54 7.96
CA ALA A 12 3.71 -2.33 8.44
C ALA A 12 2.53 -1.93 7.57
N LEU A 13 2.69 -2.01 6.26
CA LEU A 13 1.60 -1.69 5.34
C LEU A 13 0.42 -2.63 5.55
N TYR A 14 0.70 -3.92 5.67
CA TYR A 14 -0.35 -4.90 5.90
C TYR A 14 -1.09 -4.60 7.20
N ALA A 15 -0.35 -4.26 8.27
CA ALA A 15 -0.95 -3.97 9.55
C ALA A 15 -1.87 -2.76 9.48
N VAL A 16 -1.42 -1.70 8.79
CA VAL A 16 -2.22 -0.49 8.65
C VAL A 16 -3.50 -0.77 7.87
N VAL A 17 -3.38 -1.46 6.74
CA VAL A 17 -4.55 -1.75 5.90
C VAL A 17 -5.50 -2.70 6.63
N SER A 18 -4.97 -3.70 7.31
CA SER A 18 -5.77 -4.65 8.06
C SER A 18 -6.53 -3.95 9.18
N THR A 19 -5.88 -3.04 9.88
CA THR A 19 -6.53 -2.26 10.94
C THR A 19 -7.63 -1.37 10.36
N ALA A 20 -7.37 -0.75 9.21
CA ALA A 20 -8.38 0.07 8.56
C ALA A 20 -9.61 -0.75 8.22
N ALA A 21 -9.41 -1.97 7.74
CA ALA A 21 -10.53 -2.87 7.45
C ALA A 21 -11.31 -3.19 8.72
N SER A 22 -10.59 -3.39 9.82
CA SER A 22 -11.23 -3.73 11.10
C SER A 22 -12.15 -2.64 11.60
N VAL A 23 -11.83 -1.38 11.32
CA VAL A 23 -12.65 -0.27 11.78
C VAL A 23 -13.67 0.16 10.74
N GLY A 24 -13.85 -0.63 9.68
CA GLY A 24 -14.94 -0.39 8.73
C GLY A 24 -14.62 0.48 7.54
N ILE A 25 -13.35 0.75 7.30
CA ILE A 25 -12.96 1.54 6.14
C ILE A 25 -13.03 0.67 4.88
N ASP A 26 -13.54 1.27 3.80
CA ASP A 26 -13.60 0.60 2.51
C ASP A 26 -12.17 0.47 1.97
N ILE A 27 -11.64 -0.74 2.03
CA ILE A 27 -10.25 -0.99 1.66
C ILE A 27 -10.01 -0.80 0.17
N ASP A 28 -10.95 -1.18 -0.65
CA ASP A 28 -10.82 -1.00 -2.09
C ASP A 28 -10.66 0.49 -2.42
N LEU A 29 -11.51 1.32 -1.83
CA LEU A 29 -11.43 2.76 -2.04
C LEU A 29 -10.14 3.33 -1.46
N LEU A 30 -9.78 2.91 -0.26
CA LEU A 30 -8.57 3.41 0.39
C LEU A 30 -7.34 3.13 -0.47
N CYS A 31 -7.20 1.90 -0.94
CA CYS A 31 -6.03 1.53 -1.74
C CYS A 31 -6.04 2.21 -3.09
N HIS A 32 -7.22 2.41 -3.66
CA HIS A 32 -7.33 3.12 -4.93
C HIS A 32 -6.88 4.57 -4.79
N LEU A 33 -7.31 5.24 -3.73
CA LEU A 33 -6.91 6.63 -3.49
C LEU A 33 -5.43 6.73 -3.18
N ALA A 34 -4.89 5.76 -2.45
CA ALA A 34 -3.45 5.75 -2.15
C ALA A 34 -2.63 5.57 -3.42
N ALA A 35 -3.09 4.71 -4.32
CA ALA A 35 -2.39 4.51 -5.59
C ALA A 35 -2.44 5.78 -6.44
N GLU A 36 -3.58 6.45 -6.45
CA GLU A 36 -3.70 7.71 -7.20
C GLU A 36 -2.74 8.76 -6.65
N GLU A 37 -2.59 8.81 -5.33
CA GLU A 37 -1.67 9.74 -4.71
C GLU A 37 -0.24 9.48 -5.15
N LEU A 38 0.16 8.22 -5.18
CA LEU A 38 1.51 7.85 -5.58
C LEU A 38 1.80 8.19 -7.04
N LEU A 39 0.78 8.16 -7.88
CA LEU A 39 0.93 8.45 -9.31
C LEU A 39 0.67 9.91 -9.63
N SER A 40 0.34 10.71 -8.62
CA SER A 40 0.05 12.12 -8.80
C SER A 40 1.32 12.90 -9.08
N GLU A 41 1.18 14.02 -9.80
CA GLU A 41 2.30 14.91 -10.06
C GLU A 41 2.73 15.64 -8.78
N ASP A 42 1.86 15.65 -7.78
CA ASP A 42 2.16 16.34 -6.51
C ASP A 42 2.96 15.47 -5.56
N VAL A 43 3.19 14.20 -5.90
CA VAL A 43 3.96 13.33 -5.02
C VAL A 43 5.40 13.84 -4.93
N ARG A 44 6.04 13.60 -3.80
CA ARG A 44 7.39 14.10 -3.57
C ARG A 44 8.35 13.55 -4.63
N GLU A 45 9.30 14.42 -5.01
CA GLU A 45 10.25 14.08 -6.05
C GLU A 45 11.04 12.81 -5.70
N ASP A 46 11.42 12.68 -4.43
CA ASP A 46 12.22 11.53 -4.01
C ASP A 46 11.40 10.24 -3.96
N ALA A 47 10.08 10.33 -4.00
CA ALA A 47 9.23 9.15 -4.00
C ALA A 47 8.87 8.68 -5.41
N LYS A 48 8.99 9.56 -6.41
CA LYS A 48 8.56 9.23 -7.77
C LYS A 48 9.21 7.97 -8.34
N PRO A 49 10.53 7.75 -8.15
CA PRO A 49 11.15 6.55 -8.71
C PRO A 49 10.59 5.25 -8.16
N TYR A 50 9.94 5.31 -6.99
CA TYR A 50 9.44 4.12 -6.33
C TYR A 50 7.93 3.95 -6.47
N ALA A 51 7.26 4.86 -7.18
CA ALA A 51 5.81 4.88 -7.21
C ALA A 51 5.22 3.58 -7.77
N ALA A 52 5.77 3.07 -8.87
CA ALA A 52 5.23 1.86 -9.48
C ALA A 52 5.35 0.67 -8.54
N GLY A 53 6.52 0.54 -7.88
CA GLY A 53 6.72 -0.54 -6.93
C GLY A 53 5.81 -0.41 -5.72
N ALA A 54 5.58 0.83 -5.27
CA ALA A 54 4.71 1.07 -4.14
C ALA A 54 3.26 0.70 -4.47
N VAL A 55 2.80 1.04 -5.67
CA VAL A 55 1.45 0.67 -6.11
C VAL A 55 1.31 -0.85 -6.15
N TYR A 56 2.36 -1.55 -6.61
CA TYR A 56 2.35 -3.00 -6.63
C TYR A 56 2.21 -3.57 -5.22
N GLU A 57 2.93 -2.99 -4.25
CA GLU A 57 2.84 -3.44 -2.86
C GLU A 57 1.44 -3.21 -2.28
N ILE A 58 0.82 -2.09 -2.64
CA ILE A 58 -0.54 -1.82 -2.19
C ILE A 58 -1.50 -2.86 -2.75
N ALA A 59 -1.35 -3.22 -4.03
CA ALA A 59 -2.21 -4.22 -4.65
C ALA A 59 -2.06 -5.57 -3.98
N MET A 60 -0.82 -5.97 -3.68
CA MET A 60 -0.56 -7.22 -2.99
C MET A 60 -1.16 -7.23 -1.60
N CYS A 61 -1.02 -6.12 -0.89
CA CYS A 61 -1.56 -5.99 0.45
C CYS A 61 -3.08 -6.06 0.45
N MET A 62 -3.70 -5.42 -0.53
CA MET A 62 -5.16 -5.44 -0.65
C MET A 62 -5.66 -6.87 -0.85
N ASP A 63 -4.97 -7.64 -1.70
CA ASP A 63 -5.34 -9.03 -1.93
C ASP A 63 -5.24 -9.85 -0.64
N CYS A 64 -4.22 -9.58 0.17
CA CYS A 64 -4.05 -10.30 1.43
C CYS A 64 -5.14 -9.97 2.44
N VAL A 65 -5.56 -8.70 2.47
CA VAL A 65 -6.54 -8.25 3.47
C VAL A 65 -7.96 -8.62 3.04
N ILE A 66 -8.32 -8.35 1.79
CA ILE A 66 -9.65 -8.66 1.29
C ILE A 66 -9.77 -10.15 1.02
N GLY A 67 -8.68 -10.74 0.59
CA GLY A 67 -8.64 -12.17 0.32
C GLY A 67 -9.16 -12.51 -1.06
N PRO A 68 -8.74 -13.66 -1.56
CA PRO A 68 -9.27 -14.14 -2.83
C PRO A 68 -10.68 -14.63 -2.59
N VAL A 69 -11.50 -14.43 -3.56
CA VAL A 69 -12.90 -14.84 -3.45
C VAL A 69 -13.10 -16.21 -4.06
#